data_1750bd3fe5521f7b81a7af38faf1209b
#
_entry.id   1750bd3fe5521f7b81a7af38faf1209b
#
_cell.length_a   1.000
_cell.length_b   1.000
_cell.length_c   1.000
_cell.angle_alpha   90.00
_cell.angle_beta   90.00
_cell.angle_gamma   90.00
#
_symmetry.space_group_name_H-M   'P 1'
#
loop_
_entity.id
_entity.type
_entity.pdbx_description
1 polymer ?
#
loop_
_entity_poly.entity_id
_entity_poly.type
_entity_poly.pdbx_seq_one_letter_code
_entity_poly.pdbx_strand_id
1 'polypeptide(L)'
;TIIAVGGGSPMDASKIMWLLYEHPEISFSDVREKFFDIRKRAFKIPPLGKKAKLVCIPTSSGTGSEVTPFAVITDHKTGYKYPITDYALTPSVAIVDPVLARTQPRKLASDAGFDALTHSFEAYVSVYANDFTDGMALHAAKLIWDNLAESVNGEPGEDKIKAQEKMHNAATMAGMAFGSAFLGMCHGMAHTIGALCHVAHGRTNSILLPYVIRYNGSIPEEPTSWPKYNKYIAPERYQEIAKNLGVNPGKTPEEGVENLAKAVEDYRDNKLGMNKSFQECGVDEDYFWSILDQIGMRAYEDQCAPANPRIPQIEDMKDIAIAAYYGVSQAEGHKLRVQRQGEAATEEASERA
;
A
#
# COMPACT_ATOMS: atom_id res chain seq x y z
N THR A 1 7.42 25.01 -17.22
CA THR A 1 6.45 24.10 -16.59
C THR A 1 6.68 22.70 -17.12
N ILE A 2 6.66 21.73 -16.22
CA ILE A 2 6.64 20.29 -16.55
C ILE A 2 5.20 19.82 -16.33
N ILE A 3 4.63 19.10 -17.30
CA ILE A 3 3.28 18.58 -17.21
C ILE A 3 3.35 17.06 -17.30
N ALA A 4 2.92 16.38 -16.24
CA ALA A 4 2.85 14.93 -16.13
C ALA A 4 1.40 14.47 -16.30
N VAL A 5 1.11 13.73 -17.36
CA VAL A 5 -0.22 13.15 -17.63
C VAL A 5 -0.08 11.63 -17.60
N GLY A 6 -0.81 10.96 -16.71
CA GLY A 6 -0.79 9.50 -16.62
C GLY A 6 -1.12 8.95 -15.25
N GLY A 7 -0.81 7.69 -15.02
CA GLY A 7 -0.90 7.05 -13.70
C GLY A 7 0.32 7.37 -12.83
N GLY A 8 0.55 6.58 -11.77
CA GLY A 8 1.65 6.79 -10.82
C GLY A 8 3.02 6.84 -11.49
N SER A 9 3.35 5.86 -12.33
CA SER A 9 4.71 5.75 -12.92
C SER A 9 5.18 6.98 -13.71
N PRO A 10 4.40 7.57 -14.64
CA PRO A 10 4.82 8.80 -15.32
C PRO A 10 4.88 10.00 -14.37
N MET A 11 4.00 10.10 -13.37
CA MET A 11 4.05 11.17 -12.38
C MET A 11 5.28 11.05 -11.47
N ASP A 12 5.60 9.86 -10.98
CA ASP A 12 6.79 9.59 -10.17
C ASP A 12 8.08 9.87 -10.95
N ALA A 13 8.16 9.40 -12.21
CA ALA A 13 9.27 9.73 -13.08
C ALA A 13 9.42 11.24 -13.28
N SER A 14 8.30 11.97 -13.46
CA SER A 14 8.30 13.42 -13.64
C SER A 14 8.77 14.17 -12.41
N LYS A 15 8.51 13.69 -11.18
CA LYS A 15 9.05 14.25 -9.93
C LYS A 15 10.59 14.19 -9.92
N ILE A 16 11.15 13.05 -10.31
CA ILE A 16 12.60 12.89 -10.40
C ILE A 16 13.19 13.71 -11.55
N MET A 17 12.53 13.74 -12.71
CA MET A 17 12.94 14.61 -13.82
C MET A 17 12.92 16.09 -13.40
N TRP A 18 11.91 16.52 -12.64
CA TRP A 18 11.81 17.86 -12.09
C TRP A 18 12.96 18.17 -11.14
N LEU A 19 13.27 17.25 -10.21
CA LEU A 19 14.41 17.37 -9.30
C LEU A 19 15.71 17.56 -10.08
N LEU A 20 16.01 16.66 -11.01
CA LEU A 20 17.27 16.69 -11.78
C LEU A 20 17.35 17.90 -12.72
N TYR A 21 16.22 18.41 -13.20
CA TYR A 21 16.18 19.66 -13.97
C TYR A 21 16.50 20.89 -13.12
N GLU A 22 15.97 20.95 -11.90
CA GLU A 22 16.24 22.08 -11.00
C GLU A 22 17.63 22.01 -10.36
N HIS A 23 18.09 20.80 -10.06
CA HIS A 23 19.32 20.47 -9.32
C HIS A 23 20.12 19.39 -10.04
N PRO A 24 20.78 19.72 -11.18
CA PRO A 24 21.53 18.75 -11.97
C PRO A 24 22.78 18.22 -11.26
N GLU A 25 23.20 18.84 -10.16
CA GLU A 25 24.27 18.37 -9.29
C GLU A 25 23.88 17.17 -8.43
N ILE A 26 22.57 16.90 -8.25
CA ILE A 26 22.07 15.80 -7.44
C ILE A 26 22.07 14.53 -8.29
N SER A 27 22.60 13.44 -7.73
CA SER A 27 22.56 12.12 -8.35
C SER A 27 21.43 11.25 -7.79
N PHE A 28 21.05 10.20 -8.53
CA PHE A 28 20.08 9.22 -8.04
C PHE A 28 20.57 8.52 -6.76
N SER A 29 21.89 8.33 -6.61
CA SER A 29 22.49 7.75 -5.40
C SER A 29 22.25 8.59 -4.15
N ASP A 30 22.17 9.92 -4.28
CA ASP A 30 21.95 10.82 -3.13
C ASP A 30 20.52 10.71 -2.59
N VAL A 31 19.54 10.45 -3.48
CA VAL A 31 18.12 10.46 -3.12
C VAL A 31 17.55 9.08 -2.78
N ARG A 32 18.24 7.99 -3.10
CA ARG A 32 17.80 6.62 -2.82
C ARG A 32 18.07 6.13 -1.40
N GLU A 33 18.53 7.01 -0.52
CA GLU A 33 18.80 6.66 0.87
C GLU A 33 17.55 6.16 1.60
N LYS A 34 17.73 5.07 2.37
CA LYS A 34 16.71 4.57 3.29
C LYS A 34 16.75 5.35 4.60
N PHE A 35 15.59 5.61 5.18
CA PHE A 35 15.45 6.25 6.48
C PHE A 35 14.25 5.68 7.24
N PHE A 36 14.34 5.64 8.57
CA PHE A 36 13.22 5.24 9.44
C PHE A 36 12.26 6.40 9.76
N ASP A 37 12.73 7.62 9.66
CA ASP A 37 11.95 8.83 9.92
C ASP A 37 12.33 9.90 8.88
N ILE A 38 11.36 10.27 8.05
CA ILE A 38 11.54 11.30 6.99
C ILE A 38 12.10 12.61 7.52
N ARG A 39 11.85 12.93 8.79
CA ARG A 39 12.36 14.15 9.43
C ARG A 39 13.85 14.08 9.78
N LYS A 40 14.41 12.87 9.81
CA LYS A 40 15.79 12.58 10.27
C LYS A 40 16.69 12.01 9.18
N ARG A 41 16.32 12.15 7.92
CA ARG A 41 17.15 11.68 6.81
C ARG A 41 18.43 12.52 6.67
N ALA A 42 19.50 11.89 6.18
CA ALA A 42 20.81 12.53 5.99
C ALA A 42 20.76 13.52 4.81
N PHE A 43 20.19 13.11 3.69
CA PHE A 43 20.02 13.97 2.52
C PHE A 43 18.62 14.59 2.48
N LYS A 44 18.54 15.89 2.23
CA LYS A 44 17.28 16.63 2.01
C LYS A 44 17.29 17.23 0.63
N ILE A 45 16.22 16.99 -0.12
CA ILE A 45 16.02 17.60 -1.43
C ILE A 45 15.85 19.12 -1.23
N PRO A 46 16.60 19.95 -1.97
CA PRO A 46 16.40 21.39 -1.93
C PRO A 46 14.99 21.78 -2.41
N PRO A 47 14.49 22.97 -2.04
CA PRO A 47 13.19 23.43 -2.51
C PRO A 47 13.12 23.49 -4.04
N LEU A 48 12.11 22.85 -4.61
CA LEU A 48 11.84 22.83 -6.04
C LEU A 48 10.83 23.92 -6.46
N GLY A 49 10.67 24.11 -7.76
CA GLY A 49 9.69 25.04 -8.33
C GLY A 49 10.23 26.45 -8.58
N LYS A 50 11.54 26.67 -8.57
CA LYS A 50 12.19 27.93 -8.93
C LYS A 50 12.36 28.08 -10.45
N LYS A 51 12.84 27.05 -11.15
CA LYS A 51 13.05 27.02 -12.59
C LYS A 51 11.81 26.57 -13.33
N ALA A 52 11.09 25.56 -12.80
CA ALA A 52 9.87 25.02 -13.41
C ALA A 52 8.85 24.63 -12.32
N LYS A 53 7.56 24.72 -12.64
CA LYS A 53 6.49 24.14 -11.84
C LYS A 53 6.14 22.77 -12.38
N LEU A 54 5.85 21.82 -11.50
CA LEU A 54 5.33 20.50 -11.86
C LEU A 54 3.80 20.51 -11.75
N VAL A 55 3.13 20.17 -12.84
CA VAL A 55 1.68 19.97 -12.90
C VAL A 55 1.42 18.48 -13.13
N CYS A 56 0.69 17.83 -12.25
CA CYS A 56 0.31 16.43 -12.38
C CYS A 56 -1.17 16.28 -12.71
N ILE A 57 -1.48 15.44 -13.70
CA ILE A 57 -2.84 15.18 -14.20
C ILE A 57 -3.04 13.66 -14.20
N PRO A 58 -3.68 13.07 -13.16
CA PRO A 58 -3.86 11.64 -13.06
C PRO A 58 -4.85 11.11 -14.10
N THR A 59 -4.54 9.96 -14.68
CA THR A 59 -5.42 9.20 -15.58
C THR A 59 -5.82 7.85 -14.98
N SER A 60 -5.47 7.61 -13.72
CA SER A 60 -5.89 6.45 -12.94
C SER A 60 -6.38 6.89 -11.57
N SER A 61 -7.39 6.18 -11.03
CA SER A 61 -7.99 6.47 -9.74
C SER A 61 -7.42 5.51 -8.69
N GLY A 62 -6.20 5.79 -8.19
CA GLY A 62 -5.53 4.89 -7.25
C GLY A 62 -4.37 5.52 -6.49
N THR A 63 -3.28 5.86 -7.16
CA THR A 63 -1.98 6.14 -6.52
C THR A 63 -1.92 7.43 -5.71
N GLY A 64 -2.72 8.46 -6.04
CA GLY A 64 -2.62 9.77 -5.40
C GLY A 64 -1.28 10.48 -5.63
N SER A 65 -0.47 10.05 -6.60
CA SER A 65 0.88 10.61 -6.83
C SER A 65 0.84 12.10 -7.15
N GLU A 66 -0.25 12.61 -7.70
CA GLU A 66 -0.44 14.04 -8.00
C GLU A 66 -0.41 14.96 -6.78
N VAL A 67 -0.60 14.42 -5.57
CA VAL A 67 -0.63 15.19 -4.30
C VAL A 67 0.34 14.68 -3.24
N THR A 68 1.19 13.69 -3.56
CA THR A 68 2.06 13.06 -2.58
C THR A 68 3.53 13.42 -2.74
N PRO A 69 4.32 13.37 -1.65
CA PRO A 69 5.76 13.62 -1.66
C PRO A 69 6.59 12.39 -2.07
N PHE A 70 5.96 11.35 -2.64
CA PHE A 70 6.59 10.08 -2.96
C PHE A 70 6.86 9.96 -4.45
N ALA A 71 7.96 9.27 -4.80
CA ALA A 71 8.27 8.81 -6.15
C ALA A 71 8.89 7.41 -6.09
N VAL A 72 8.17 6.39 -6.56
CA VAL A 72 8.65 5.01 -6.59
C VAL A 72 9.36 4.73 -7.90
N ILE A 73 10.68 4.60 -7.87
CA ILE A 73 11.52 4.41 -9.05
C ILE A 73 12.14 3.01 -9.03
N THR A 74 12.02 2.30 -10.14
CA THR A 74 12.67 1.01 -10.32
C THR A 74 14.07 1.20 -10.90
N ASP A 75 15.09 0.73 -10.21
CA ASP A 75 16.44 0.60 -10.77
C ASP A 75 16.49 -0.64 -11.66
N HIS A 76 16.57 -0.44 -12.97
CA HIS A 76 16.61 -1.52 -13.97
C HIS A 76 17.84 -2.43 -13.85
N LYS A 77 18.92 -1.98 -13.21
CA LYS A 77 20.13 -2.80 -13.02
C LYS A 77 19.96 -3.84 -11.93
N THR A 78 19.22 -3.48 -10.88
CA THR A 78 19.04 -4.32 -9.69
C THR A 78 17.64 -4.91 -9.57
N GLY A 79 16.67 -4.43 -10.37
CA GLY A 79 15.25 -4.73 -10.21
C GLY A 79 14.63 -4.18 -8.92
N TYR A 80 15.36 -3.36 -8.18
CA TYR A 80 14.92 -2.84 -6.91
C TYR A 80 14.04 -1.61 -7.08
N LYS A 81 12.93 -1.54 -6.32
CA LYS A 81 12.08 -0.35 -6.22
C LYS A 81 12.53 0.53 -5.07
N TYR A 82 12.85 1.77 -5.37
CA TYR A 82 13.23 2.78 -4.39
C TYR A 82 12.07 3.77 -4.18
N PRO A 83 11.38 3.75 -3.04
CA PRO A 83 10.41 4.76 -2.67
C PRO A 83 11.17 6.01 -2.20
N ILE A 84 11.41 6.95 -3.11
CA ILE A 84 12.03 8.23 -2.80
C ILE A 84 10.98 9.13 -2.18
N THR A 85 11.28 9.70 -1.01
CA THR A 85 10.32 10.48 -0.25
C THR A 85 10.92 11.80 0.20
N ASP A 86 10.36 12.91 -0.24
CA ASP A 86 10.68 14.25 0.23
C ASP A 86 9.51 15.19 -0.02
N TYR A 87 9.14 16.00 0.96
CA TYR A 87 8.06 16.99 0.79
C TYR A 87 8.30 17.96 -0.37
N ALA A 88 9.56 18.22 -0.74
CA ALA A 88 9.90 19.02 -1.91
C ALA A 88 9.42 18.40 -3.25
N LEU A 89 9.19 17.07 -3.29
CA LEU A 89 8.69 16.37 -4.48
C LEU A 89 7.17 16.51 -4.69
N THR A 90 6.46 17.12 -3.75
CA THR A 90 5.01 17.35 -3.90
C THR A 90 4.76 18.26 -5.11
N PRO A 91 3.93 17.84 -6.09
CA PRO A 91 3.64 18.65 -7.27
C PRO A 91 3.10 20.03 -6.93
N SER A 92 3.42 21.01 -7.77
CA SER A 92 2.97 22.39 -7.57
C SER A 92 1.47 22.57 -7.82
N VAL A 93 0.90 21.76 -8.73
CA VAL A 93 -0.52 21.76 -9.12
C VAL A 93 -0.94 20.33 -9.43
N ALA A 94 -2.10 19.93 -8.92
CA ALA A 94 -2.81 18.72 -9.34
C ALA A 94 -4.08 19.13 -10.09
N ILE A 95 -4.31 18.55 -11.28
CA ILE A 95 -5.54 18.72 -12.05
C ILE A 95 -6.26 17.37 -12.04
N VAL A 96 -7.28 17.26 -11.21
CA VAL A 96 -8.06 16.03 -11.00
C VAL A 96 -9.29 16.08 -11.91
N ASP A 97 -9.13 15.60 -13.15
CA ASP A 97 -10.21 15.55 -14.13
C ASP A 97 -10.70 14.09 -14.30
N PRO A 98 -11.90 13.75 -13.80
CA PRO A 98 -12.41 12.38 -13.87
C PRO A 98 -12.64 11.88 -15.30
N VAL A 99 -12.77 12.76 -16.29
CA VAL A 99 -12.92 12.38 -17.70
C VAL A 99 -11.71 11.58 -18.18
N LEU A 100 -10.51 11.91 -17.71
CA LEU A 100 -9.27 11.26 -18.13
C LEU A 100 -9.11 9.85 -17.55
N ALA A 101 -9.79 9.54 -16.44
CA ALA A 101 -9.76 8.21 -15.81
C ALA A 101 -10.86 7.26 -16.30
N ARG A 102 -11.85 7.74 -17.07
CA ARG A 102 -13.02 6.93 -17.50
C ARG A 102 -12.68 5.76 -18.39
N THR A 103 -11.59 5.85 -19.14
CA THR A 103 -11.14 4.80 -20.07
C THR A 103 -10.23 3.76 -19.42
N GLN A 104 -10.04 3.82 -18.12
CA GLN A 104 -9.22 2.88 -17.36
C GLN A 104 -9.77 1.45 -17.53
N PRO A 105 -8.95 0.46 -17.96
CA PRO A 105 -9.39 -0.91 -18.10
C PRO A 105 -9.89 -1.49 -16.77
N ARG A 106 -10.90 -2.36 -16.82
CA ARG A 106 -11.55 -2.94 -15.63
C ARG A 106 -10.54 -3.50 -14.61
N LYS A 107 -9.57 -4.30 -15.06
CA LYS A 107 -8.54 -4.89 -14.17
C LYS A 107 -7.72 -3.81 -13.48
N LEU A 108 -7.28 -2.79 -14.24
CA LEU A 108 -6.51 -1.68 -13.68
C LEU A 108 -7.37 -0.84 -12.73
N ALA A 109 -8.65 -0.60 -13.04
CA ALA A 109 -9.57 0.14 -12.18
C ALA A 109 -9.80 -0.57 -10.85
N SER A 110 -9.95 -1.92 -10.86
CA SER A 110 -10.08 -2.72 -9.63
C SER A 110 -8.81 -2.65 -8.79
N ASP A 111 -7.64 -2.86 -9.41
CA ASP A 111 -6.36 -2.85 -8.72
C ASP A 111 -6.07 -1.46 -8.13
N ALA A 112 -6.23 -0.40 -8.94
CA ALA A 112 -5.99 0.97 -8.50
C ALA A 112 -6.97 1.44 -7.41
N GLY A 113 -8.26 1.08 -7.53
CA GLY A 113 -9.26 1.44 -6.52
C GLY A 113 -9.03 0.72 -5.19
N PHE A 114 -8.58 -0.54 -5.24
CA PHE A 114 -8.23 -1.28 -4.03
C PHE A 114 -6.93 -0.74 -3.39
N ASP A 115 -6.00 -0.26 -4.21
CA ASP A 115 -4.82 0.47 -3.76
C ASP A 115 -5.21 1.73 -2.97
N ALA A 116 -6.10 2.56 -3.52
CA ALA A 116 -6.61 3.74 -2.83
C ALA A 116 -7.37 3.40 -1.52
N LEU A 117 -8.08 2.27 -1.46
CA LEU A 117 -8.70 1.79 -0.23
C LEU A 117 -7.65 1.43 0.82
N THR A 118 -6.59 0.75 0.40
CA THR A 118 -5.46 0.40 1.27
C THR A 118 -4.74 1.64 1.77
N HIS A 119 -4.51 2.64 0.91
CA HIS A 119 -3.97 3.94 1.30
C HIS A 119 -4.79 4.58 2.43
N SER A 120 -6.12 4.58 2.28
CA SER A 120 -7.02 5.17 3.27
C SER A 120 -6.96 4.43 4.61
N PHE A 121 -6.94 3.09 4.60
CA PHE A 121 -6.89 2.30 5.82
C PHE A 121 -5.54 2.45 6.53
N GLU A 122 -4.43 2.32 5.80
CA GLU A 122 -3.11 2.46 6.40
C GLU A 122 -2.85 3.88 6.91
N ALA A 123 -3.26 4.92 6.18
CA ALA A 123 -3.16 6.30 6.66
C ALA A 123 -3.95 6.51 7.97
N TYR A 124 -5.14 5.92 8.07
CA TYR A 124 -5.97 6.05 9.26
C TYR A 124 -5.37 5.36 10.49
N VAL A 125 -4.79 4.17 10.35
CA VAL A 125 -4.19 3.43 11.48
C VAL A 125 -2.72 3.78 11.73
N SER A 126 -2.11 4.61 10.91
CA SER A 126 -0.70 4.99 11.01
C SER A 126 -0.36 5.64 12.35
N VAL A 127 0.88 5.45 12.81
CA VAL A 127 1.43 6.17 13.98
C VAL A 127 1.53 7.70 13.79
N TYR A 128 1.46 8.17 12.54
CA TYR A 128 1.50 9.59 12.18
C TYR A 128 0.12 10.18 11.90
N ALA A 129 -0.94 9.38 12.04
CA ALA A 129 -2.32 9.82 11.86
C ALA A 129 -2.67 10.99 12.80
N ASN A 130 -3.51 11.89 12.32
CA ASN A 130 -3.99 13.05 13.06
C ASN A 130 -5.36 13.47 12.51
N ASP A 131 -6.05 14.41 13.18
CA ASP A 131 -7.41 14.82 12.86
C ASP A 131 -7.60 15.23 11.38
N PHE A 132 -6.59 15.84 10.76
CA PHE A 132 -6.68 16.24 9.34
C PHE A 132 -6.59 15.02 8.43
N THR A 133 -5.63 14.13 8.67
CA THR A 133 -5.46 12.91 7.85
C THR A 133 -6.60 11.92 8.09
N ASP A 134 -7.13 11.85 9.31
CA ASP A 134 -8.24 10.99 9.69
C ASP A 134 -9.53 11.35 8.94
N GLY A 135 -9.86 12.64 8.89
CA GLY A 135 -11.01 13.12 8.14
C GLY A 135 -10.94 12.78 6.66
N MET A 136 -9.77 12.96 6.04
CA MET A 136 -9.55 12.64 4.62
C MET A 136 -9.57 11.12 4.38
N ALA A 137 -8.89 10.33 5.23
CA ALA A 137 -8.78 8.89 5.10
C ALA A 137 -10.14 8.20 5.24
N LEU A 138 -10.93 8.53 6.26
CA LEU A 138 -12.25 7.94 6.46
C LEU A 138 -13.23 8.34 5.36
N HIS A 139 -13.20 9.59 4.91
CA HIS A 139 -14.07 10.02 3.82
C HIS A 139 -13.68 9.38 2.48
N ALA A 140 -12.38 9.29 2.17
CA ALA A 140 -11.89 8.58 1.00
C ALA A 140 -12.28 7.10 1.03
N ALA A 141 -12.05 6.41 2.17
CA ALA A 141 -12.45 5.01 2.35
C ALA A 141 -13.94 4.80 2.07
N LYS A 142 -14.80 5.67 2.59
CA LYS A 142 -16.26 5.60 2.36
C LYS A 142 -16.62 5.80 0.91
N LEU A 143 -16.05 6.80 0.25
CA LEU A 143 -16.30 7.04 -1.17
C LEU A 143 -15.87 5.85 -2.03
N ILE A 144 -14.69 5.26 -1.74
CA ILE A 144 -14.19 4.09 -2.45
C ILE A 144 -15.11 2.89 -2.23
N TRP A 145 -15.46 2.62 -0.98
CA TRP A 145 -16.31 1.48 -0.61
C TRP A 145 -17.67 1.51 -1.30
N ASP A 146 -18.28 2.68 -1.39
CA ASP A 146 -19.59 2.85 -2.00
C ASP A 146 -19.58 2.83 -3.54
N ASN A 147 -18.45 3.20 -4.16
CA ASN A 147 -18.43 3.49 -5.59
C ASN A 147 -17.53 2.57 -6.42
N LEU A 148 -16.54 1.87 -5.82
CA LEU A 148 -15.55 1.10 -6.60
C LEU A 148 -16.21 -0.01 -7.42
N ALA A 149 -17.15 -0.77 -6.83
CA ALA A 149 -17.82 -1.87 -7.54
C ALA A 149 -18.61 -1.34 -8.73
N GLU A 150 -19.37 -0.25 -8.57
CA GLU A 150 -20.13 0.39 -9.64
C GLU A 150 -19.18 0.99 -10.71
N SER A 151 -18.11 1.63 -10.31
CA SER A 151 -17.14 2.23 -11.25
C SER A 151 -16.48 1.19 -12.15
N VAL A 152 -16.29 -0.04 -11.63
CA VAL A 152 -15.66 -1.16 -12.33
C VAL A 152 -16.66 -1.99 -13.14
N ASN A 153 -17.75 -2.42 -12.51
CA ASN A 153 -18.68 -3.40 -13.02
C ASN A 153 -20.01 -2.82 -13.54
N GLY A 154 -20.32 -1.56 -13.22
CA GLY A 154 -21.54 -0.89 -13.63
C GLY A 154 -21.73 -0.86 -15.14
N GLU A 155 -22.98 -0.85 -15.59
CA GLU A 155 -23.32 -0.68 -16.99
C GLU A 155 -22.96 0.73 -17.47
N PRO A 156 -22.59 0.91 -18.74
CA PRO A 156 -22.32 2.24 -19.28
C PRO A 156 -23.52 3.17 -19.10
N GLY A 157 -23.34 4.24 -18.33
CA GLY A 157 -24.41 5.16 -18.00
C GLY A 157 -23.99 6.23 -16.98
N GLU A 158 -24.97 7.02 -16.55
CA GLU A 158 -24.75 8.15 -15.65
C GLU A 158 -24.23 7.70 -14.28
N ASP A 159 -24.74 6.57 -13.74
CA ASP A 159 -24.35 6.07 -12.42
C ASP A 159 -22.90 5.62 -12.42
N LYS A 160 -22.46 4.88 -13.45
CA LYS A 160 -21.04 4.52 -13.60
C LYS A 160 -20.13 5.75 -13.72
N ILE A 161 -20.55 6.76 -14.47
CA ILE A 161 -19.80 8.01 -14.63
C ILE A 161 -19.66 8.72 -13.28
N LYS A 162 -20.73 8.81 -12.50
CA LYS A 162 -20.70 9.38 -11.15
C LYS A 162 -19.80 8.57 -10.21
N ALA A 163 -19.89 7.24 -10.27
CA ALA A 163 -19.03 6.37 -9.47
C ALA A 163 -17.55 6.55 -9.83
N GLN A 164 -17.22 6.64 -11.12
CA GLN A 164 -15.85 6.92 -11.58
C GLN A 164 -15.33 8.28 -11.12
N GLU A 165 -16.19 9.31 -11.12
CA GLU A 165 -15.84 10.63 -10.56
C GLU A 165 -15.55 10.54 -9.06
N LYS A 166 -16.41 9.84 -8.29
CA LYS A 166 -16.19 9.65 -6.85
C LYS A 166 -14.91 8.90 -6.57
N MET A 167 -14.61 7.87 -7.36
CA MET A 167 -13.37 7.11 -7.26
C MET A 167 -12.14 7.98 -7.53
N HIS A 168 -12.19 8.85 -8.55
CA HIS A 168 -11.07 9.72 -8.89
C HIS A 168 -10.78 10.72 -7.78
N ASN A 169 -11.82 11.37 -7.25
CA ASN A 169 -11.71 12.27 -6.11
C ASN A 169 -11.20 11.55 -4.86
N ALA A 170 -11.73 10.36 -4.56
CA ALA A 170 -11.36 9.58 -3.38
C ALA A 170 -9.89 9.13 -3.41
N ALA A 171 -9.38 8.73 -4.59
CA ALA A 171 -7.96 8.38 -4.75
C ALA A 171 -7.03 9.56 -4.42
N THR A 172 -7.37 10.76 -4.90
CA THR A 172 -6.63 11.99 -4.56
C THR A 172 -6.72 12.31 -3.07
N MET A 173 -7.92 12.17 -2.45
CA MET A 173 -8.10 12.39 -1.01
C MET A 173 -7.30 11.39 -0.17
N ALA A 174 -7.27 10.11 -0.56
CA ALA A 174 -6.41 9.10 0.06
C ALA A 174 -4.93 9.51 -0.04
N GLY A 175 -4.53 10.03 -1.21
CA GLY A 175 -3.20 10.61 -1.45
C GLY A 175 -2.85 11.73 -0.49
N MET A 176 -3.77 12.67 -0.27
CA MET A 176 -3.59 13.75 0.71
C MET A 176 -3.45 13.22 2.14
N ALA A 177 -4.21 12.19 2.51
CA ALA A 177 -4.14 11.58 3.83
C ALA A 177 -2.77 10.90 4.05
N PHE A 178 -2.40 9.93 3.19
CA PHE A 178 -1.15 9.22 3.40
C PHE A 178 0.10 10.04 3.06
N GLY A 179 -0.02 11.10 2.27
CA GLY A 179 1.07 12.05 2.04
C GLY A 179 1.64 12.67 3.32
N SER A 180 0.84 12.71 4.39
CA SER A 180 1.22 13.19 5.72
C SER A 180 1.24 12.10 6.78
N ALA A 181 0.31 11.14 6.74
CA ALA A 181 0.22 10.04 7.70
C ALA A 181 1.14 8.85 7.33
N PHE A 182 1.65 8.80 6.12
CA PHE A 182 2.38 7.66 5.56
C PHE A 182 1.53 6.39 5.47
N LEU A 183 2.16 5.28 5.15
CA LEU A 183 1.54 3.97 4.94
C LEU A 183 2.05 2.98 6.00
N GLY A 184 1.85 1.69 5.80
CA GLY A 184 2.23 0.67 6.75
C GLY A 184 2.81 -0.59 6.10
N MET A 185 2.69 -1.71 6.82
CA MET A 185 3.28 -2.97 6.37
C MET A 185 2.60 -3.57 5.14
N CYS A 186 1.32 -3.25 4.87
CA CYS A 186 0.66 -3.74 3.66
C CYS A 186 1.41 -3.25 2.42
N HIS A 187 1.68 -1.96 2.33
CA HIS A 187 2.49 -1.38 1.25
C HIS A 187 3.94 -1.86 1.28
N GLY A 188 4.57 -1.95 2.46
CA GLY A 188 5.94 -2.47 2.57
C GLY A 188 6.09 -3.89 2.00
N MET A 189 5.13 -4.76 2.28
CA MET A 189 5.07 -6.10 1.70
C MET A 189 4.72 -6.07 0.21
N ALA A 190 3.76 -5.21 -0.19
CA ALA A 190 3.31 -5.12 -1.57
C ALA A 190 4.38 -4.59 -2.52
N HIS A 191 5.22 -3.66 -2.10
CA HIS A 191 6.38 -3.21 -2.87
C HIS A 191 7.33 -4.38 -3.19
N THR A 192 7.61 -5.20 -2.18
CA THR A 192 8.54 -6.32 -2.31
C THR A 192 7.94 -7.47 -3.12
N ILE A 193 6.77 -8.00 -2.73
CA ILE A 193 6.13 -9.15 -3.37
C ILE A 193 5.74 -8.78 -4.81
N GLY A 194 5.12 -7.61 -5.01
CA GLY A 194 4.73 -7.16 -6.34
C GLY A 194 5.90 -7.02 -7.31
N ALA A 195 7.08 -6.59 -6.81
CA ALA A 195 8.28 -6.49 -7.63
C ALA A 195 8.88 -7.86 -7.95
N LEU A 196 9.01 -8.75 -6.97
CA LEU A 196 9.64 -10.06 -7.13
C LEU A 196 8.74 -11.04 -7.91
N CYS A 197 7.44 -11.05 -7.62
CA CYS A 197 6.48 -11.97 -8.22
C CYS A 197 5.77 -11.40 -9.46
N HIS A 198 6.10 -10.18 -9.89
CA HIS A 198 5.48 -9.50 -11.03
C HIS A 198 3.94 -9.39 -10.93
N VAL A 199 3.41 -9.26 -9.71
CA VAL A 199 1.99 -9.03 -9.44
C VAL A 199 1.74 -7.52 -9.37
N ALA A 200 0.64 -7.06 -9.99
CA ALA A 200 0.27 -5.64 -9.97
C ALA A 200 0.15 -5.13 -8.52
N HIS A 201 0.65 -3.92 -8.25
CA HIS A 201 0.77 -3.35 -6.91
C HIS A 201 -0.56 -3.35 -6.14
N GLY A 202 -1.61 -2.77 -6.71
CA GLY A 202 -2.93 -2.75 -6.05
C GLY A 202 -3.55 -4.15 -5.88
N ARG A 203 -3.23 -5.12 -6.78
CA ARG A 203 -3.58 -6.52 -6.62
C ARG A 203 -2.87 -7.13 -5.41
N THR A 204 -1.59 -6.86 -5.25
CA THR A 204 -0.79 -7.31 -4.11
C THR A 204 -1.35 -6.73 -2.81
N ASN A 205 -1.68 -5.44 -2.77
CA ASN A 205 -2.35 -4.81 -1.63
C ASN A 205 -3.70 -5.47 -1.33
N SER A 206 -4.52 -5.78 -2.34
CA SER A 206 -5.83 -6.39 -2.14
C SER A 206 -5.76 -7.78 -1.51
N ILE A 207 -4.72 -8.56 -1.82
CA ILE A 207 -4.48 -9.87 -1.24
C ILE A 207 -3.98 -9.74 0.20
N LEU A 208 -3.07 -8.82 0.47
CA LEU A 208 -2.43 -8.65 1.78
C LEU A 208 -3.32 -7.96 2.82
N LEU A 209 -4.16 -7.00 2.41
CA LEU A 209 -4.88 -6.12 3.32
C LEU A 209 -5.69 -6.85 4.41
N PRO A 210 -6.45 -7.92 4.14
CA PRO A 210 -7.17 -8.63 5.19
C PRO A 210 -6.26 -9.24 6.26
N TYR A 211 -5.09 -9.74 5.88
CA TYR A 211 -4.09 -10.28 6.82
C TYR A 211 -3.49 -9.17 7.67
N VAL A 212 -3.19 -8.03 7.06
CA VAL A 212 -2.63 -6.87 7.76
C VAL A 212 -3.65 -6.26 8.74
N ILE A 213 -4.93 -6.22 8.38
CA ILE A 213 -6.00 -5.79 9.29
C ILE A 213 -6.02 -6.69 10.54
N ARG A 214 -5.98 -8.01 10.38
CA ARG A 214 -5.96 -8.95 11.51
C ARG A 214 -4.67 -8.83 12.33
N TYR A 215 -3.53 -8.71 11.68
CA TYR A 215 -2.23 -8.56 12.35
C TYR A 215 -2.17 -7.29 13.19
N ASN A 216 -2.48 -6.15 12.59
CA ASN A 216 -2.49 -4.86 13.29
C ASN A 216 -3.67 -4.75 14.29
N GLY A 217 -4.77 -5.43 14.03
CA GLY A 217 -5.94 -5.46 14.90
C GLY A 217 -5.80 -6.35 16.13
N SER A 218 -4.72 -7.14 16.25
CA SER A 218 -4.40 -7.90 17.45
C SER A 218 -3.48 -7.10 18.36
N ILE A 219 -3.77 -7.12 19.67
CA ILE A 219 -2.93 -6.45 20.67
C ILE A 219 -1.61 -7.21 20.78
N PRO A 220 -0.44 -6.56 20.54
CA PRO A 220 0.84 -7.21 20.67
C PRO A 220 1.13 -7.57 22.14
N GLU A 221 1.71 -8.75 22.36
CA GLU A 221 2.11 -9.21 23.70
C GLU A 221 3.24 -8.35 24.28
N GLU A 222 4.14 -7.87 23.42
CA GLU A 222 5.22 -6.98 23.80
C GLU A 222 5.01 -5.58 23.21
N PRO A 223 5.45 -4.52 23.92
CA PRO A 223 5.38 -3.16 23.39
C PRO A 223 6.26 -3.03 22.15
N THR A 224 5.64 -2.99 21.00
CA THR A 224 6.33 -2.70 19.72
C THR A 224 6.20 -1.24 19.35
N SER A 225 5.77 -0.42 20.31
CA SER A 225 5.36 0.93 20.04
C SER A 225 6.53 1.87 19.85
N TRP A 226 6.46 2.61 18.82
CA TRP A 226 7.03 3.92 18.75
C TRP A 226 6.52 4.80 19.91
N PRO A 227 7.32 5.71 20.50
CA PRO A 227 6.95 6.47 21.70
C PRO A 227 5.68 7.34 21.63
N LYS A 228 4.96 7.34 20.53
CA LYS A 228 3.72 8.10 20.34
C LYS A 228 2.49 7.47 21.00
N TYR A 229 2.51 6.18 21.33
CA TYR A 229 1.36 5.53 21.91
C TYR A 229 1.45 5.47 23.43
N ASN A 230 0.54 6.16 24.09
CA ASN A 230 0.24 5.88 25.48
C ASN A 230 -0.60 4.59 25.61
N LYS A 231 -1.24 4.16 24.52
CA LYS A 231 -2.11 3.00 24.41
C LYS A 231 -2.13 2.51 22.97
N TYR A 232 -2.14 1.18 22.75
CA TYR A 232 -2.33 0.61 21.43
C TYR A 232 -3.81 0.73 21.05
N ILE A 233 -4.11 1.43 19.96
CA ILE A 233 -5.47 1.80 19.53
C ILE A 233 -5.85 1.29 18.13
N ALA A 234 -5.01 0.49 17.51
CA ALA A 234 -5.30 0.02 16.16
C ALA A 234 -6.58 -0.83 16.06
N PRO A 235 -6.92 -1.72 17.02
CA PRO A 235 -8.19 -2.44 17.00
C PRO A 235 -9.40 -1.50 16.97
N GLU A 236 -9.42 -0.48 17.82
CA GLU A 236 -10.49 0.51 17.88
C GLU A 236 -10.60 1.31 16.58
N ARG A 237 -9.45 1.67 15.97
CA ARG A 237 -9.43 2.41 14.69
C ARG A 237 -9.96 1.56 13.53
N TYR A 238 -9.67 0.26 13.49
CA TYR A 238 -10.28 -0.65 12.50
C TYR A 238 -11.79 -0.83 12.74
N GLN A 239 -12.24 -0.89 13.98
CA GLN A 239 -13.66 -0.89 14.32
C GLN A 239 -14.36 0.39 13.84
N GLU A 240 -13.70 1.55 13.97
CA GLU A 240 -14.20 2.83 13.44
C GLU A 240 -14.28 2.84 11.91
N ILE A 241 -13.29 2.26 11.21
CA ILE A 241 -13.37 2.07 9.76
C ILE A 241 -14.59 1.19 9.41
N ALA A 242 -14.78 0.05 10.09
CA ALA A 242 -15.92 -0.81 9.85
C ALA A 242 -17.24 -0.04 9.98
N LYS A 243 -17.41 0.71 11.07
CA LYS A 243 -18.58 1.55 11.31
C LYS A 243 -18.77 2.60 10.22
N ASN A 244 -17.71 3.28 9.80
CA ASN A 244 -17.76 4.29 8.75
C ASN A 244 -18.21 3.73 7.40
N LEU A 245 -17.78 2.50 7.08
CA LEU A 245 -18.15 1.81 5.84
C LEU A 245 -19.57 1.21 5.88
N GLY A 246 -20.22 1.17 7.04
CA GLY A 246 -21.49 0.46 7.22
C GLY A 246 -21.32 -1.05 7.39
N VAL A 247 -20.11 -1.53 7.65
CA VAL A 247 -19.82 -2.90 8.06
C VAL A 247 -20.17 -3.05 9.54
N ASN A 248 -20.68 -4.22 9.95
CA ASN A 248 -20.97 -4.49 11.35
C ASN A 248 -19.70 -4.27 12.22
N PRO A 249 -19.67 -3.25 13.11
CA PRO A 249 -18.49 -2.94 13.90
C PRO A 249 -18.28 -3.90 15.08
N GLY A 250 -19.17 -4.91 15.27
CA GLY A 250 -19.12 -5.80 16.41
C GLY A 250 -19.42 -5.10 17.75
N LYS A 251 -19.35 -5.86 18.84
CA LYS A 251 -19.48 -5.34 20.21
C LYS A 251 -18.15 -4.98 20.82
N THR A 252 -17.08 -5.60 20.34
CA THR A 252 -15.70 -5.33 20.78
C THR A 252 -14.84 -4.91 19.58
N PRO A 253 -13.70 -4.25 19.81
CA PRO A 253 -12.76 -3.92 18.74
C PRO A 253 -12.31 -5.14 17.95
N GLU A 254 -12.08 -6.28 18.61
CA GLU A 254 -11.62 -7.52 17.97
C GLU A 254 -12.69 -8.09 17.01
N GLU A 255 -13.99 -8.05 17.41
CA GLU A 255 -15.09 -8.41 16.51
C GLU A 255 -15.14 -7.46 15.32
N GLY A 256 -14.92 -6.16 15.54
CA GLY A 256 -14.88 -5.16 14.48
C GLY A 256 -13.77 -5.39 13.48
N VAL A 257 -12.58 -5.74 13.96
CA VAL A 257 -11.41 -6.10 13.13
C VAL A 257 -11.73 -7.29 12.23
N GLU A 258 -12.26 -8.39 12.80
CA GLU A 258 -12.55 -9.59 12.02
C GLU A 258 -13.69 -9.36 11.02
N ASN A 259 -14.73 -8.62 11.41
CA ASN A 259 -15.81 -8.26 10.51
C ASN A 259 -15.35 -7.39 9.36
N LEU A 260 -14.46 -6.43 9.61
CA LEU A 260 -13.86 -5.60 8.57
C LEU A 260 -13.00 -6.43 7.62
N ALA A 261 -12.13 -7.30 8.15
CA ALA A 261 -11.27 -8.15 7.32
C ALA A 261 -12.11 -9.04 6.38
N LYS A 262 -13.14 -9.69 6.92
CA LYS A 262 -14.09 -10.49 6.11
C LYS A 262 -14.84 -9.67 5.07
N ALA A 263 -15.25 -8.46 5.41
CA ALA A 263 -15.95 -7.58 4.47
C ALA A 263 -15.01 -7.16 3.32
N VAL A 264 -13.73 -6.91 3.61
CA VAL A 264 -12.70 -6.62 2.59
C VAL A 264 -12.46 -7.83 1.69
N GLU A 265 -12.38 -9.04 2.25
CA GLU A 265 -12.30 -10.30 1.49
C GLU A 265 -13.52 -10.46 0.56
N ASP A 266 -14.74 -10.33 1.08
CA ASP A 266 -15.97 -10.42 0.30
C ASP A 266 -16.01 -9.37 -0.83
N TYR A 267 -15.59 -8.14 -0.52
CA TYR A 267 -15.56 -7.06 -1.50
C TYR A 267 -14.60 -7.36 -2.65
N ARG A 268 -13.37 -7.82 -2.32
CA ARG A 268 -12.38 -8.25 -3.30
C ARG A 268 -12.88 -9.42 -4.15
N ASP A 269 -13.39 -10.47 -3.49
CA ASP A 269 -13.70 -11.76 -4.10
C ASP A 269 -15.01 -11.71 -4.89
N ASN A 270 -16.08 -11.22 -4.28
CA ASN A 270 -17.43 -11.33 -4.81
C ASN A 270 -17.93 -10.06 -5.51
N LYS A 271 -17.48 -8.86 -5.05
CA LYS A 271 -17.88 -7.61 -5.71
C LYS A 271 -16.99 -7.28 -6.91
N LEU A 272 -15.70 -7.53 -6.81
CA LEU A 272 -14.73 -7.18 -7.87
C LEU A 272 -14.25 -8.40 -8.68
N GLY A 273 -14.37 -9.61 -8.16
CA GLY A 273 -13.88 -10.84 -8.80
C GLY A 273 -12.36 -10.84 -8.96
N MET A 274 -11.64 -10.36 -7.94
CA MET A 274 -10.18 -10.31 -7.95
C MET A 274 -9.59 -11.61 -7.40
N ASN A 275 -8.32 -11.89 -7.73
CA ASN A 275 -7.59 -13.04 -7.16
C ASN A 275 -7.48 -12.93 -5.63
N LYS A 276 -7.60 -14.09 -4.95
CA LYS A 276 -7.59 -14.20 -3.49
C LYS A 276 -6.21 -14.45 -2.92
N SER A 277 -5.30 -14.99 -3.74
CA SER A 277 -3.98 -15.44 -3.33
C SER A 277 -2.94 -15.19 -4.42
N PHE A 278 -1.65 -15.27 -4.06
CA PHE A 278 -0.57 -15.18 -5.04
C PHE A 278 -0.49 -16.42 -5.92
N GLN A 279 -0.90 -17.58 -5.42
CA GLN A 279 -1.03 -18.80 -6.20
C GLN A 279 -2.04 -18.62 -7.33
N GLU A 280 -3.21 -18.04 -7.06
CA GLU A 280 -4.20 -17.69 -8.10
C GLU A 280 -3.68 -16.64 -9.10
N CYS A 281 -2.71 -15.82 -8.72
CA CYS A 281 -2.03 -14.91 -9.63
C CYS A 281 -1.03 -15.60 -10.55
N GLY A 282 -0.79 -16.90 -10.37
CA GLY A 282 0.13 -17.70 -11.16
C GLY A 282 1.59 -17.60 -10.71
N VAL A 283 1.85 -17.20 -9.49
CA VAL A 283 3.21 -17.21 -8.91
C VAL A 283 3.63 -18.66 -8.66
N ASP A 284 4.76 -19.05 -9.22
CA ASP A 284 5.33 -20.39 -9.05
C ASP A 284 5.69 -20.66 -7.60
N GLU A 285 5.36 -21.85 -7.09
CA GLU A 285 5.52 -22.21 -5.67
C GLU A 285 6.99 -22.32 -5.26
N ASP A 286 7.81 -23.00 -6.07
CA ASP A 286 9.22 -23.19 -5.73
C ASP A 286 9.97 -21.87 -5.80
N TYR A 287 9.64 -21.03 -6.78
CA TYR A 287 10.16 -19.67 -6.86
C TYR A 287 9.76 -18.85 -5.63
N PHE A 288 8.47 -18.87 -5.23
CA PHE A 288 7.99 -18.14 -4.06
C PHE A 288 8.77 -18.53 -2.79
N TRP A 289 8.93 -19.83 -2.55
CA TRP A 289 9.69 -20.30 -1.40
C TRP A 289 11.16 -19.90 -1.45
N SER A 290 11.77 -19.90 -2.64
CA SER A 290 13.18 -19.51 -2.81
C SER A 290 13.46 -18.04 -2.49
N ILE A 291 12.44 -17.18 -2.58
CA ILE A 291 12.55 -15.72 -2.32
C ILE A 291 11.95 -15.29 -0.98
N LEU A 292 11.44 -16.22 -0.15
CA LEU A 292 10.71 -15.91 1.08
C LEU A 292 11.52 -15.08 2.08
N ASP A 293 12.78 -15.41 2.28
CA ASP A 293 13.69 -14.65 3.15
C ASP A 293 13.91 -13.23 2.62
N GLN A 294 14.02 -13.10 1.31
CA GLN A 294 14.15 -11.80 0.66
C GLN A 294 12.86 -10.97 0.81
N ILE A 295 11.69 -11.61 0.75
CA ILE A 295 10.41 -10.95 1.00
C ILE A 295 10.39 -10.39 2.42
N GLY A 296 10.67 -11.22 3.44
CA GLY A 296 10.65 -10.79 4.83
C GLY A 296 11.60 -9.64 5.12
N MET A 297 12.86 -9.77 4.68
CA MET A 297 13.89 -8.75 4.91
C MET A 297 13.58 -7.43 4.20
N ARG A 298 13.25 -7.46 2.91
CA ARG A 298 12.99 -6.24 2.13
C ARG A 298 11.72 -5.53 2.58
N ALA A 299 10.68 -6.26 2.98
CA ALA A 299 9.47 -5.68 3.51
C ALA A 299 9.70 -5.02 4.88
N TYR A 300 10.53 -5.62 5.74
CA TYR A 300 10.95 -5.03 7.01
C TYR A 300 11.74 -3.72 6.81
N GLU A 301 12.61 -3.68 5.80
CA GLU A 301 13.42 -2.51 5.48
C GLU A 301 12.68 -1.44 4.66
N ASP A 302 11.44 -1.69 4.26
CA ASP A 302 10.66 -0.74 3.46
C ASP A 302 10.32 0.50 4.27
N GLN A 303 10.34 1.67 3.62
CA GLN A 303 10.10 2.97 4.25
C GLN A 303 8.67 3.14 4.78
N CYS A 304 7.72 2.29 4.37
CA CYS A 304 6.35 2.29 4.90
C CYS A 304 6.25 1.58 6.25
N ALA A 305 7.12 0.61 6.55
CA ALA A 305 7.06 -0.19 7.77
C ALA A 305 7.09 0.64 9.07
N PRO A 306 7.92 1.71 9.20
CA PRO A 306 7.97 2.52 10.43
C PRO A 306 6.70 3.29 10.78
N ALA A 307 5.77 3.46 9.84
CA ALA A 307 4.49 4.13 10.11
C ALA A 307 3.38 3.15 10.53
N ASN A 308 3.64 1.84 10.43
CA ASN A 308 2.69 0.81 10.84
C ASN A 308 2.38 0.91 12.35
N PRO A 309 1.13 0.63 12.79
CA PRO A 309 0.75 0.73 14.22
C PRO A 309 1.58 -0.16 15.15
N ARG A 310 2.07 -1.29 14.70
CA ARG A 310 3.09 -2.09 15.41
C ARG A 310 4.26 -2.39 14.46
N ILE A 311 5.48 -2.49 15.00
CA ILE A 311 6.65 -2.86 14.22
C ILE A 311 6.51 -4.35 13.88
N PRO A 312 6.35 -4.73 12.60
CA PRO A 312 6.24 -6.13 12.22
C PRO A 312 7.60 -6.80 12.33
N GLN A 313 7.61 -8.06 12.77
CA GLN A 313 8.83 -8.87 12.76
C GLN A 313 9.00 -9.49 11.37
N ILE A 314 10.24 -9.79 11.01
CA ILE A 314 10.55 -10.42 9.70
C ILE A 314 9.79 -11.74 9.56
N GLU A 315 9.73 -12.54 10.63
CA GLU A 315 9.04 -13.82 10.63
C GLU A 315 7.52 -13.69 10.49
N ASP A 316 6.92 -12.66 11.11
CA ASP A 316 5.49 -12.35 10.91
C ASP A 316 5.17 -12.00 9.45
N MET A 317 6.04 -11.23 8.81
CA MET A 317 5.90 -10.90 7.38
C MET A 317 6.01 -12.12 6.48
N LYS A 318 6.91 -13.07 6.81
CA LYS A 318 7.02 -14.35 6.11
C LYS A 318 5.76 -15.19 6.28
N ASP A 319 5.25 -15.31 7.50
CA ASP A 319 4.02 -16.06 7.80
C ASP A 319 2.81 -15.48 7.07
N ILE A 320 2.68 -14.15 7.02
CA ILE A 320 1.64 -13.46 6.25
C ILE A 320 1.83 -13.69 4.75
N ALA A 321 3.06 -13.63 4.23
CA ALA A 321 3.32 -13.87 2.82
C ALA A 321 2.92 -15.30 2.40
N ILE A 322 3.24 -16.32 3.21
CA ILE A 322 2.84 -17.72 2.99
C ILE A 322 1.31 -17.85 3.05
N ALA A 323 0.67 -17.27 4.08
CA ALA A 323 -0.77 -17.29 4.22
C ALA A 323 -1.46 -16.66 2.99
N ALA A 324 -0.95 -15.53 2.51
CA ALA A 324 -1.44 -14.84 1.33
C ALA A 324 -1.13 -15.58 0.02
N TYR A 325 -0.05 -16.39 -0.01
CA TYR A 325 0.27 -17.23 -1.15
C TYR A 325 -0.77 -18.34 -1.34
N TYR A 326 -1.13 -19.05 -0.27
CA TYR A 326 -2.07 -20.18 -0.33
C TYR A 326 -3.54 -19.79 -0.07
N GLY A 327 -3.81 -18.57 0.40
CA GLY A 327 -5.17 -18.15 0.78
C GLY A 327 -5.65 -18.78 2.10
N VAL A 328 -4.73 -19.03 3.05
CA VAL A 328 -4.99 -19.64 4.36
C VAL A 328 -4.80 -18.64 5.51
N SER A 329 -5.08 -19.04 6.75
CA SER A 329 -4.83 -18.18 7.92
C SER A 329 -3.32 -17.97 8.18
N GLN A 330 -2.96 -16.86 8.85
CA GLN A 330 -1.56 -16.61 9.23
C GLN A 330 -0.99 -17.73 10.12
N ALA A 331 -1.80 -18.28 11.03
CA ALA A 331 -1.39 -19.38 11.88
C ALA A 331 -1.06 -20.66 11.09
N GLU A 332 -1.76 -20.87 9.97
CA GLU A 332 -1.48 -21.97 9.05
C GLU A 332 -0.24 -21.69 8.21
N GLY A 333 -0.06 -20.45 7.75
CA GLY A 333 1.17 -20.00 7.10
C GLY A 333 2.41 -20.23 7.98
N HIS A 334 2.31 -19.93 9.27
CA HIS A 334 3.35 -20.22 10.24
C HIS A 334 3.69 -21.73 10.31
N LYS A 335 2.66 -22.59 10.40
CA LYS A 335 2.86 -24.05 10.43
C LYS A 335 3.56 -24.55 9.18
N LEU A 336 3.14 -24.11 8.00
CA LEU A 336 3.77 -24.47 6.72
C LEU A 336 5.24 -24.05 6.67
N ARG A 337 5.58 -22.85 7.16
CA ARG A 337 6.96 -22.40 7.24
C ARG A 337 7.81 -23.30 8.14
N VAL A 338 7.34 -23.59 9.35
CA VAL A 338 8.06 -24.42 10.32
C VAL A 338 8.26 -25.86 9.80
N GLN A 339 7.23 -26.42 9.15
CA GLN A 339 7.33 -27.75 8.55
C GLN A 339 8.40 -27.79 7.46
N ARG A 340 8.39 -26.86 6.50
CA ARG A 340 9.36 -26.84 5.40
C ARG A 340 10.79 -26.59 5.88
N GLN A 341 10.98 -25.76 6.91
CA GLN A 341 12.30 -25.59 7.55
C GLN A 341 12.80 -26.87 8.22
N GLY A 342 11.92 -27.64 8.85
CA GLY A 342 12.24 -28.92 9.44
C GLY A 342 12.64 -29.98 8.40
N GLU A 343 11.94 -30.03 7.27
CA GLU A 343 12.24 -30.92 6.14
C GLU A 343 13.62 -30.60 5.55
N ALA A 344 13.91 -29.32 5.25
CA ALA A 344 15.20 -28.89 4.73
C ALA A 344 16.38 -29.22 5.67
N ALA A 345 16.20 -29.02 6.97
CA ALA A 345 17.23 -29.38 7.96
C ALA A 345 17.49 -30.89 8.02
N THR A 346 16.47 -31.72 7.78
CA THR A 346 16.58 -33.18 7.75
C THR A 346 17.29 -33.65 6.49
N GLU A 347 17.02 -33.06 5.33
CA GLU A 347 17.71 -33.34 4.07
C GLU A 347 19.21 -33.00 4.14
N GLU A 348 19.54 -31.78 4.62
CA GLU A 348 20.95 -31.39 4.81
C GLU A 348 21.71 -32.31 5.80
N ALA A 349 21.05 -32.80 6.85
CA ALA A 349 21.65 -33.73 7.77
C ALA A 349 21.89 -35.10 7.12
N SER A 350 21.01 -35.55 6.23
CA SER A 350 21.16 -36.83 5.53
C SER A 350 22.24 -36.79 4.43
N GLU A 351 22.43 -35.63 3.78
CA GLU A 351 23.50 -35.44 2.79
C GLU A 351 24.89 -35.33 3.38
N ARG A 352 25.01 -35.00 4.68
CA ARG A 352 26.27 -34.91 5.43
C ARG A 352 26.66 -36.21 6.13
N ALA A 353 25.76 -37.20 6.18
CA ALA A 353 25.97 -38.51 6.79
C ALA A 353 26.37 -39.57 5.75
#